data_3b25fe732ac7770c18dd36f7d885ee19
#
_entry.id   3b25fe732ac7770c18dd36f7d885ee19
#
_cell.length_a   1.000
_cell.length_b   1.000
_cell.length_c   1.000
_cell.angle_alpha   90.00
_cell.angle_beta   90.00
_cell.angle_gamma   90.00
#
_symmetry.space_group_name_H-M   'P 1'
#
loop_
_entity.id
_entity.type
_entity.pdbx_description
1 polymer ?
#
loop_
_entity_poly.entity_id
_entity_poly.type
_entity_poly.pdbx_seq_one_letter_code
_entity_poly.pdbx_strand_id
1 'polypeptide(L)'
;MVDIDQTICEYSDKTNIYSEAIPIKENINKINKFYDEKNYIVYYSSRGGTTNLDWYELTKSQLDKWGCKYHELRLDKPHYDLIIDDKSKRIEEI
;
A
#
# COMPACT_ATOMS: atom_id res chain seq x y z
N MET A 1 6.81 3.26 6.88
CA MET A 1 5.87 3.56 5.79
C MET A 1 5.80 2.38 4.83
N VAL A 2 4.63 2.08 4.33
CA VAL A 2 4.40 0.91 3.48
C VAL A 2 3.68 1.35 2.22
N ASP A 3 4.26 1.01 1.07
CA ASP A 3 3.63 1.21 -0.23
C ASP A 3 2.44 0.25 -0.39
N ILE A 4 1.55 0.57 -1.31
CA ILE A 4 0.34 -0.24 -1.55
C ILE A 4 0.48 -1.04 -2.85
N ASP A 5 0.43 -0.36 -4.00
CA ASP A 5 0.42 -1.05 -5.30
C ASP A 5 1.75 -1.74 -5.57
N GLN A 6 1.70 -3.00 -5.98
CA GLN A 6 2.84 -3.88 -6.21
C GLN A 6 3.64 -4.19 -4.95
N THR A 7 3.09 -3.90 -3.78
CA THR A 7 3.69 -4.25 -2.49
C THR A 7 2.77 -5.14 -1.68
N ILE A 8 1.53 -4.71 -1.43
CA ILE A 8 0.53 -5.53 -0.74
C ILE A 8 -0.63 -5.94 -1.63
N CYS A 9 -0.64 -5.49 -2.86
CA CYS A 9 -1.61 -5.91 -3.87
C CYS A 9 -0.95 -5.93 -5.24
N GLU A 10 -1.63 -6.59 -6.19
CA GLU A 10 -1.16 -6.71 -7.55
C GLU A 10 -2.33 -6.62 -8.51
N TYR A 11 -2.06 -6.58 -9.79
CA TYR A 11 -3.07 -6.49 -10.84
C TYR A 11 -2.89 -7.63 -11.83
N SER A 12 -4.00 -8.09 -12.41
CA SER A 12 -3.93 -9.04 -13.51
C SER A 12 -3.31 -8.35 -14.74
N ASP A 13 -2.80 -9.14 -15.69
CA ASP A 13 -2.12 -8.62 -16.88
C ASP A 13 -3.01 -7.72 -17.74
N LYS A 14 -4.30 -7.68 -17.49
CA LYS A 14 -5.27 -7.01 -18.35
C LYS A 14 -5.78 -5.68 -17.80
N THR A 15 -5.38 -5.28 -16.60
CA THR A 15 -5.91 -4.08 -15.98
C THR A 15 -4.93 -3.42 -15.02
N ASN A 16 -4.99 -2.08 -14.96
CA ASN A 16 -4.31 -1.28 -13.97
C ASN A 16 -5.32 -0.45 -13.18
N ILE A 17 -6.57 -0.92 -13.10
CA ILE A 17 -7.64 -0.22 -12.41
C ILE A 17 -7.54 -0.52 -10.92
N TYR A 18 -7.41 0.52 -10.10
CA TYR A 18 -7.24 0.38 -8.65
C TYR A 18 -8.35 -0.44 -7.99
N SER A 19 -9.59 -0.31 -8.47
CA SER A 19 -10.72 -1.06 -7.92
C SER A 19 -10.62 -2.58 -8.14
N GLU A 20 -9.75 -3.01 -9.04
CA GLU A 20 -9.56 -4.43 -9.37
C GLU A 20 -8.26 -4.99 -8.79
N ALA A 21 -7.63 -4.29 -7.86
CA ALA A 21 -6.42 -4.76 -7.19
C ALA A 21 -6.69 -6.06 -6.44
N ILE A 22 -5.73 -6.97 -6.52
CA ILE A 22 -5.80 -8.29 -5.88
C ILE A 22 -4.83 -8.28 -4.68
N PRO A 23 -5.32 -8.56 -3.46
CA PRO A 23 -4.46 -8.53 -2.30
C PRO A 23 -3.41 -9.65 -2.31
N ILE A 24 -2.20 -9.33 -1.87
CA ILE A 24 -1.14 -10.31 -1.66
C ILE A 24 -1.12 -10.64 -0.17
N LYS A 25 -1.85 -11.66 0.22
CA LYS A 25 -2.07 -11.99 1.64
C LYS A 25 -0.77 -12.20 2.41
N GLU A 26 0.21 -12.86 1.80
CA GLU A 26 1.50 -13.09 2.43
C GLU A 26 2.16 -11.78 2.84
N ASN A 27 2.13 -10.79 1.96
CA ASN A 27 2.75 -9.50 2.21
C ASN A 27 1.97 -8.69 3.25
N ILE A 28 0.64 -8.74 3.18
CA ILE A 28 -0.22 -8.10 4.18
C ILE A 28 0.06 -8.68 5.56
N ASN A 29 0.22 -10.00 5.67
CA ASN A 29 0.53 -10.64 6.94
C ASN A 29 1.88 -10.19 7.51
N LYS A 30 2.87 -9.96 6.66
CA LYS A 30 4.17 -9.42 7.09
C LYS A 30 4.00 -8.05 7.74
N ILE A 31 3.22 -7.18 7.13
CA ILE A 31 2.99 -5.83 7.66
C ILE A 31 2.15 -5.89 8.94
N ASN A 32 1.13 -6.73 8.97
CA ASN A 32 0.30 -6.90 10.17
C ASN A 32 1.13 -7.38 11.36
N LYS A 33 2.15 -8.20 11.11
CA LYS A 33 3.06 -8.63 12.17
C LYS A 33 3.82 -7.46 12.76
N PHE A 34 4.29 -6.52 11.92
CA PHE A 34 4.93 -5.30 12.42
C PHE A 34 3.97 -4.48 13.26
N TYR A 35 2.72 -4.38 12.85
CA TYR A 35 1.69 -3.71 13.64
C TYR A 35 1.54 -4.37 15.02
N ASP A 36 1.45 -5.69 15.05
CA ASP A 36 1.29 -6.44 16.29
C ASP A 36 2.51 -6.30 17.21
N GLU A 37 3.69 -6.03 16.63
CA GLU A 37 4.93 -5.79 17.36
C GLU A 37 5.07 -4.33 17.83
N LYS A 38 3.99 -3.54 17.76
CA LYS A 38 3.91 -2.16 18.25
C LYS A 38 4.58 -1.14 17.35
N ASN A 39 4.79 -1.45 16.08
CA ASN A 39 5.26 -0.47 15.11
C ASN A 39 4.09 0.39 14.62
N TYR A 40 4.37 1.66 14.35
CA TYR A 40 3.38 2.58 13.78
C TYR A 40 3.36 2.39 12.28
N ILE A 41 2.22 1.97 11.74
CA ILE A 41 2.08 1.63 10.33
C ILE A 41 1.38 2.75 9.57
N VAL A 42 2.04 3.25 8.54
CA VAL A 42 1.46 4.23 7.61
C VAL A 42 1.48 3.60 6.21
N TYR A 43 0.30 3.39 5.63
CA TYR A 43 0.20 3.05 4.21
C TYR A 43 0.30 4.33 3.40
N TYR A 44 1.19 4.36 2.43
CA TYR A 44 1.57 5.55 1.70
C TYR A 44 1.56 5.24 0.20
N SER A 45 0.70 5.94 -0.55
CA SER A 45 0.47 5.65 -1.96
C SER A 45 0.43 6.94 -2.78
N SER A 46 0.77 6.83 -4.07
CA SER A 46 0.62 7.93 -5.02
C SER A 46 -0.70 7.85 -5.80
N ARG A 47 -1.65 7.01 -5.37
CA ARG A 47 -2.99 6.95 -5.98
C ARG A 47 -3.63 8.32 -5.95
N GLY A 48 -4.11 8.79 -7.10
CA GLY A 48 -4.82 10.05 -7.19
C GLY A 48 -3.95 11.30 -7.16
N GLY A 49 -2.63 11.15 -7.23
CA GLY A 49 -1.71 12.28 -7.17
C GLY A 49 -1.86 13.29 -8.31
N THR A 50 -2.45 12.89 -9.43
CA THR A 50 -2.62 13.74 -10.60
C THR A 50 -4.09 13.97 -10.98
N THR A 51 -5.02 13.40 -10.24
CA THR A 51 -6.45 13.50 -10.49
C THR A 51 -7.16 14.00 -9.25
N ASN A 52 -8.31 14.64 -9.43
CA ASN A 52 -9.15 15.10 -8.32
C ASN A 52 -10.13 14.04 -7.85
N LEU A 53 -9.95 12.79 -8.23
CA LEU A 53 -10.81 11.71 -7.80
C LEU A 53 -10.49 11.33 -6.36
N ASP A 54 -11.54 11.05 -5.62
CA ASP A 54 -11.41 10.65 -4.22
C ASP A 54 -11.04 9.16 -4.13
N TRP A 55 -9.76 8.88 -4.27
CA TRP A 55 -9.24 7.53 -4.13
C TRP A 55 -9.12 7.09 -2.67
N TYR A 56 -9.28 8.02 -1.73
CA TYR A 56 -9.11 7.72 -0.31
C TYR A 56 -10.14 6.70 0.16
N GLU A 57 -11.41 6.92 -0.12
CA GLU A 57 -12.48 6.01 0.32
C GLU A 57 -12.33 4.62 -0.31
N LEU A 58 -12.01 4.56 -1.60
CA LEU A 58 -11.76 3.27 -2.26
C LEU A 58 -10.59 2.54 -1.61
N THR A 59 -9.48 3.24 -1.42
CA THR A 59 -8.27 2.63 -0.86
C THR A 59 -8.49 2.17 0.57
N LYS A 60 -9.14 3.00 1.39
CA LYS A 60 -9.47 2.63 2.77
C LYS A 60 -10.36 1.40 2.81
N SER A 61 -11.36 1.35 1.95
CA SER A 61 -12.26 0.21 1.84
C SER A 61 -11.50 -1.08 1.47
N GLN A 62 -10.55 -0.98 0.54
CA GLN A 62 -9.71 -2.12 0.17
C GLN A 62 -8.86 -2.60 1.34
N LEU A 63 -8.16 -1.69 2.02
CA LEU A 63 -7.32 -2.05 3.16
C LEU A 63 -8.14 -2.73 4.26
N ASP A 64 -9.31 -2.20 4.56
CA ASP A 64 -10.20 -2.77 5.58
C ASP A 64 -10.70 -4.16 5.15
N LYS A 65 -11.10 -4.30 3.90
CA LYS A 65 -11.57 -5.58 3.35
C LYS A 65 -10.47 -6.64 3.34
N TRP A 66 -9.23 -6.23 3.08
CA TRP A 66 -8.09 -7.15 3.02
C TRP A 66 -7.54 -7.51 4.41
N GLY A 67 -8.08 -6.93 5.46
CA GLY A 67 -7.63 -7.19 6.82
C GLY A 67 -6.32 -6.51 7.19
N CYS A 68 -5.99 -5.42 6.52
CA CYS A 68 -4.77 -4.66 6.83
C CYS A 68 -4.91 -3.93 8.16
N LYS A 69 -3.88 -4.01 8.99
CA LYS A 69 -3.79 -3.28 10.25
C LYS A 69 -2.86 -2.09 10.07
N TYR A 70 -3.35 -0.90 10.37
CA TYR A 70 -2.57 0.33 10.15
C TYR A 70 -3.09 1.46 11.03
N HIS A 71 -2.30 2.53 11.13
CA HIS A 71 -2.64 3.73 11.89
C HIS A 71 -3.04 4.88 10.99
N GLU A 72 -2.40 5.01 9.83
CA GLU A 72 -2.64 6.09 8.89
C GLU A 72 -2.67 5.59 7.46
N LEU A 73 -3.45 6.28 6.63
CA LEU A 73 -3.44 6.11 5.18
C LEU A 73 -3.15 7.48 4.56
N ARG A 74 -2.11 7.56 3.74
CA ARG A 74 -1.74 8.79 3.04
C ARG A 74 -1.64 8.54 1.54
N LEU A 75 -2.24 9.42 0.74
CA LEU A 75 -2.26 9.32 -0.72
C LEU A 75 -1.46 10.44 -1.39
N ASP A 76 -0.58 11.09 -0.66
CA ASP A 76 0.22 12.21 -1.16
C ASP A 76 1.67 11.81 -1.50
N LYS A 77 1.90 10.54 -1.76
CA LYS A 77 3.23 10.05 -2.12
C LYS A 77 3.62 10.57 -3.51
N PRO A 78 4.80 11.20 -3.66
CA PRO A 78 5.25 11.64 -4.98
C PRO A 78 5.48 10.48 -5.92
N HIS A 79 5.25 10.68 -7.20
CA HIS A 79 5.69 9.73 -8.23
C HIS A 79 7.21 9.80 -8.37
N TYR A 80 7.84 8.66 -8.61
CA TYR A 80 9.28 8.57 -8.76
C TYR A 80 9.65 7.35 -9.60
N ASP A 81 10.85 7.38 -10.18
CA ASP A 81 11.40 6.22 -10.88
C ASP A 81 12.26 5.36 -9.95
N LEU A 82 12.89 5.99 -8.95
CA LEU A 82 13.78 5.30 -8.04
C LEU A 82 13.81 6.02 -6.69
N ILE A 83 13.72 5.26 -5.60
CA ILE A 83 13.95 5.76 -4.25
C ILE A 83 15.29 5.24 -3.75
N ILE A 84 16.11 6.14 -3.21
CA ILE A 84 17.35 5.79 -2.51
C ILE A 84 17.22 6.33 -1.08
N ASP A 85 17.25 5.43 -0.11
CA ASP A 85 16.97 5.77 1.29
C ASP A 85 17.71 4.77 2.18
N ASP A 86 18.23 5.23 3.30
CA ASP A 86 18.96 4.40 4.25
C ASP A 86 18.06 3.44 5.03
N LYS A 87 16.76 3.66 5.02
CA LYS A 87 15.80 2.87 5.80
C LYS A 87 14.82 2.06 4.97
N SER A 88 14.95 2.09 3.64
CA SER A 88 14.02 1.40 2.77
C SER A 88 14.38 -0.08 2.63
N LYS A 89 13.34 -0.90 2.54
CA LYS A 89 13.45 -2.32 2.20
C LYS A 89 12.39 -2.69 1.19
N ARG A 90 12.70 -3.63 0.35
CA ARG A 90 11.69 -4.25 -0.52
C ARG A 90 10.90 -5.26 0.30
N ILE A 91 9.63 -5.46 -0.06
CA ILE A 91 8.75 -6.36 0.69
C ILE A 91 9.29 -7.80 0.73
N GLU A 92 9.95 -8.25 -0.33
CA GLU A 92 10.52 -9.59 -0.39
C GLU A 92 11.75 -9.78 0.50
N GLU A 93 12.29 -8.69 1.05
CA GLU A 93 13.42 -8.74 1.99
C GLU A 93 12.97 -8.91 3.44
N ILE A 94 11.67 -8.94 3.64
CA ILE A 94 11.08 -9.05 5.00
C ILE A 94 10.63 -10.48 5.28
#